data_fc53f7fd0787cb2affe69ce50e091240
#
_entry.id   fc53f7fd0787cb2affe69ce50e091240
#
_cell.length_a   1.000
_cell.length_b   1.000
_cell.length_c   1.000
_cell.angle_alpha   90.00
_cell.angle_beta   90.00
_cell.angle_gamma   90.00
#
_symmetry.space_group_name_H-M   'P 1'
#
loop_
_entity.id
_entity.type
_entity.pdbx_description
1 polymer ?
#
loop_
_entity_poly.entity_id
_entity_poly.type
_entity_poly.pdbx_seq_one_letter_code
_entity_poly.pdbx_strand_id
1 'polypeptide(L)'
;MLPTSLKKQLGSLEEGFVLKRSVFQPCLELFPMAEWSKMMLKINKLNRFNKKNDDFIRRFTAGVKMVEIDATGRLLIPKDLVVFAQIDKDIVLNSAINIIEIWDKDKYENAIENATDDFADLAEEVMGNLNDDEDGIS
;
A
#
# COMPACT_ATOMS: atom_id res chain seq x y z
N MET A 1 14.11 11.14 -2.35
CA MET A 1 15.06 10.18 -1.72
C MET A 1 14.43 9.55 -0.49
N LEU A 2 14.54 8.24 -0.34
CA LEU A 2 13.99 7.54 0.81
C LEU A 2 14.82 7.78 2.07
N PRO A 3 14.15 8.02 3.23
CA PRO A 3 14.85 8.08 4.50
C PRO A 3 15.57 6.76 4.82
N THR A 4 16.69 6.86 5.54
CA THR A 4 17.50 5.69 5.91
C THR A 4 16.69 4.63 6.67
N SER A 5 15.79 5.05 7.56
CA SER A 5 14.95 4.12 8.32
C SER A 5 14.04 3.29 7.41
N LEU A 6 13.49 3.90 6.35
CA LEU A 6 12.65 3.19 5.40
C LEU A 6 13.45 2.26 4.51
N LYS A 7 14.69 2.65 4.15
CA LYS A 7 15.58 1.77 3.39
C LYS A 7 15.86 0.48 4.15
N LYS A 8 16.09 0.58 5.44
CA LYS A 8 16.32 -0.60 6.29
C LYS A 8 15.08 -1.49 6.36
N GLN A 9 13.90 -0.87 6.45
CA GLN A 9 12.64 -1.61 6.49
C GLN A 9 12.39 -2.38 5.19
N LEU A 10 12.78 -1.80 4.05
CA LEU A 10 12.60 -2.43 2.75
C LEU A 10 13.55 -3.60 2.48
N GLY A 11 14.63 -3.72 3.24
CA GLY A 11 15.62 -4.77 3.05
C GLY A 11 16.52 -4.50 1.84
N SER A 12 16.76 -5.52 1.01
CA SER A 12 17.63 -5.39 -0.14
C SER A 12 16.99 -4.53 -1.23
N LEU A 13 17.68 -3.46 -1.63
CA LEU A 13 17.23 -2.59 -2.72
C LEU A 13 17.45 -3.23 -4.10
N GLU A 14 18.26 -4.29 -4.17
CA GLU A 14 18.61 -4.93 -5.43
C GLU A 14 17.49 -5.80 -5.99
N GLU A 15 16.59 -6.28 -5.14
CA GLU A 15 15.52 -7.18 -5.56
C GLU A 15 14.40 -6.48 -6.36
N GLY A 16 14.37 -5.15 -6.33
CA GLY A 16 13.33 -4.38 -7.00
C GLY A 16 12.07 -4.26 -6.18
N PHE A 17 11.14 -3.50 -6.71
CA PHE A 17 9.90 -3.14 -6.02
C PHE A 17 8.74 -3.09 -7.00
N VAL A 18 7.54 -3.17 -6.47
CA VAL A 18 6.32 -2.97 -7.24
C VAL A 18 5.61 -1.74 -6.70
N LEU A 19 5.24 -0.83 -7.59
CA LEU A 19 4.49 0.37 -7.27
C LEU A 19 3.13 0.27 -7.92
N LYS A 20 2.06 0.54 -7.17
CA LYS A 20 0.70 0.41 -7.67
C LYS A 20 -0.23 1.42 -7.02
N ARG A 21 -1.43 1.54 -7.59
CA ARG A 21 -2.50 2.33 -7.01
C ARG A 21 -3.07 1.62 -5.78
N SER A 22 -3.39 2.38 -4.73
CA SER A 22 -4.17 1.83 -3.63
C SER A 22 -5.60 1.53 -4.11
N VAL A 23 -6.20 0.49 -3.55
CA VAL A 23 -7.58 0.11 -3.90
C VAL A 23 -8.60 1.06 -3.26
N PHE A 24 -8.32 1.52 -2.04
CA PHE A 24 -9.30 2.26 -1.25
C PHE A 24 -9.01 3.75 -1.11
N GLN A 25 -7.79 4.19 -1.41
CA GLN A 25 -7.35 5.55 -1.14
C GLN A 25 -6.66 6.15 -2.36
N PRO A 26 -6.65 7.49 -2.51
CA PRO A 26 -5.93 8.14 -3.60
C PRO A 26 -4.44 8.25 -3.30
N CYS A 27 -3.79 7.13 -3.11
CA CYS A 27 -2.36 7.06 -2.83
C CYS A 27 -1.74 5.90 -3.59
N LEU A 28 -0.42 5.80 -3.51
CA LEU A 28 0.33 4.70 -4.12
C LEU A 28 0.83 3.76 -3.03
N GLU A 29 1.03 2.52 -3.39
CA GLU A 29 1.59 1.50 -2.51
C GLU A 29 2.87 0.95 -3.11
N LEU A 30 3.94 0.99 -2.34
CA LEU A 30 5.23 0.46 -2.73
C LEU A 30 5.48 -0.85 -1.99
N PHE A 31 5.60 -1.93 -2.76
CA PHE A 31 5.82 -3.27 -2.21
C PHE A 31 7.25 -3.71 -2.48
N PRO A 32 8.00 -4.16 -1.46
CA PRO A 32 9.19 -4.94 -1.72
C PRO A 32 8.82 -6.19 -2.53
N MET A 33 9.69 -6.65 -3.42
CA MET A 33 9.37 -7.77 -4.30
C MET A 33 8.93 -9.01 -3.51
N ALA A 34 9.56 -9.29 -2.37
CA ALA A 34 9.18 -10.44 -1.54
C ALA A 34 7.74 -10.32 -1.02
N GLU A 35 7.32 -9.13 -0.62
CA GLU A 35 5.96 -8.90 -0.14
C GLU A 35 4.94 -8.97 -1.28
N TRP A 36 5.31 -8.45 -2.46
CA TRP A 36 4.47 -8.56 -3.65
C TRP A 36 4.24 -10.02 -4.03
N SER A 37 5.29 -10.82 -4.01
CA SER A 37 5.21 -12.25 -4.34
C SER A 37 4.27 -12.99 -3.38
N LYS A 38 4.34 -12.69 -2.09
CA LYS A 38 3.42 -13.26 -1.09
C LYS A 38 1.98 -12.89 -1.39
N MET A 39 1.74 -11.63 -1.73
CA MET A 39 0.40 -11.15 -2.05
C MET A 39 -0.15 -11.82 -3.31
N MET A 40 0.69 -11.99 -4.34
CA MET A 40 0.27 -12.64 -5.57
C MET A 40 -0.06 -14.11 -5.36
N LEU A 41 0.62 -14.79 -4.45
CA LEU A 41 0.27 -16.17 -4.10
C LEU A 41 -1.14 -16.25 -3.50
N LYS A 42 -1.50 -15.30 -2.66
CA LYS A 42 -2.85 -15.22 -2.10
C LYS A 42 -3.90 -14.93 -3.17
N ILE A 43 -3.60 -13.99 -4.06
CA ILE A 43 -4.52 -13.58 -5.12
C ILE A 43 -4.74 -14.71 -6.12
N ASN A 44 -3.70 -15.49 -6.43
CA ASN A 44 -3.80 -16.60 -7.36
C ASN A 44 -4.71 -17.73 -6.84
N LYS A 45 -4.99 -17.76 -5.55
CA LYS A 45 -5.93 -18.73 -4.98
C LYS A 45 -7.39 -18.34 -5.17
N LEU A 46 -7.67 -17.11 -5.58
CA LEU A 46 -9.04 -16.65 -5.79
C LEU A 46 -9.63 -17.27 -7.06
N ASN A 47 -10.90 -17.65 -6.98
CA ASN A 47 -11.62 -18.19 -8.12
C ASN A 47 -11.99 -17.05 -9.08
N ARG A 48 -11.37 -17.02 -10.26
CA ARG A 48 -11.58 -15.97 -11.26
C ARG A 48 -12.95 -16.01 -11.93
N PHE A 49 -13.64 -17.14 -11.85
CA PHE A 49 -14.99 -17.24 -12.38
C PHE A 49 -16.01 -16.54 -11.48
N ASN A 50 -15.63 -16.20 -10.26
CA ASN A 50 -16.43 -15.35 -9.39
C ASN A 50 -16.26 -13.90 -9.82
N LYS A 51 -17.35 -13.23 -10.18
CA LYS A 51 -17.32 -11.87 -10.70
C LYS A 51 -16.71 -10.87 -9.71
N LYS A 52 -17.00 -11.01 -8.42
CA LYS A 52 -16.42 -10.13 -7.39
C LYS A 52 -14.92 -10.32 -7.28
N ASN A 53 -14.45 -11.56 -7.35
CA ASN A 53 -13.02 -11.85 -7.30
C ASN A 53 -12.29 -11.29 -8.52
N ASP A 54 -12.88 -11.46 -9.70
CA ASP A 54 -12.30 -10.95 -10.93
C ASP A 54 -12.20 -9.43 -10.91
N ASP A 55 -13.25 -8.75 -10.44
CA ASP A 55 -13.27 -7.30 -10.30
C ASP A 55 -12.22 -6.83 -9.28
N PHE A 56 -12.10 -7.53 -8.16
CA PHE A 56 -11.08 -7.22 -7.15
C PHE A 56 -9.67 -7.33 -7.74
N ILE A 57 -9.39 -8.42 -8.46
CA ILE A 57 -8.06 -8.64 -9.06
C ILE A 57 -7.74 -7.51 -10.03
N ARG A 58 -8.69 -7.12 -10.87
CA ARG A 58 -8.49 -6.05 -11.84
C ARG A 58 -8.15 -4.73 -11.16
N ARG A 59 -8.89 -4.36 -10.12
CA ARG A 59 -8.64 -3.13 -9.37
C ARG A 59 -7.34 -3.19 -8.59
N PHE A 60 -7.03 -4.34 -8.02
CA PHE A 60 -5.81 -4.52 -7.25
C PHE A 60 -4.56 -4.37 -8.11
N THR A 61 -4.60 -4.90 -9.34
CA THR A 61 -3.44 -4.89 -10.25
C THR A 61 -3.41 -3.67 -11.18
N ALA A 62 -4.41 -2.80 -11.12
CA ALA A 62 -4.45 -1.62 -11.98
C ALA A 62 -3.25 -0.71 -11.72
N GLY A 63 -2.57 -0.32 -12.79
CA GLY A 63 -1.45 0.61 -12.72
C GLY A 63 -0.17 0.04 -12.12
N VAL A 64 -0.09 -1.27 -11.96
CA VAL A 64 1.13 -1.93 -11.43
C VAL A 64 2.33 -1.65 -12.31
N LYS A 65 3.43 -1.20 -11.69
CA LYS A 65 4.71 -0.94 -12.35
C LYS A 65 5.83 -1.58 -11.54
N MET A 66 6.76 -2.20 -12.22
CA MET A 66 8.00 -2.63 -11.58
C MET A 66 8.95 -1.45 -11.56
N VAL A 67 9.48 -1.12 -10.39
CA VAL A 67 10.33 0.05 -10.22
C VAL A 67 11.59 -0.36 -9.45
N GLU A 68 12.62 0.47 -9.59
CA GLU A 68 13.88 0.28 -8.88
C GLU A 68 14.18 1.51 -8.04
N ILE A 69 14.81 1.28 -6.90
CA ILE A 69 15.34 2.34 -6.06
C ILE A 69 16.85 2.34 -6.29
N ASP A 70 17.40 3.48 -6.72
CA ASP A 70 18.82 3.57 -7.02
C ASP A 70 19.68 3.54 -5.75
N ALA A 71 21.01 3.50 -5.93
CA ALA A 71 21.95 3.41 -4.82
C ALA A 71 21.86 4.59 -3.85
N THR A 72 21.36 5.74 -4.32
CA THR A 72 21.17 6.93 -3.48
C THR A 72 19.80 6.98 -2.83
N GLY A 73 18.95 5.98 -3.06
CA GLY A 73 17.62 5.89 -2.49
C GLY A 73 16.56 6.68 -3.23
N ARG A 74 16.77 6.96 -4.50
CA ARG A 74 15.81 7.69 -5.33
C ARG A 74 14.89 6.73 -6.05
N LEU A 75 13.62 7.09 -6.09
CA LEU A 75 12.58 6.36 -6.78
C LEU A 75 11.92 7.29 -7.79
N LEU A 76 11.86 6.86 -9.04
CA LEU A 76 11.14 7.60 -10.09
C LEU A 76 9.71 7.09 -10.16
N ILE A 77 8.74 7.95 -9.87
CA ILE A 77 7.32 7.59 -9.92
C ILE A 77 6.79 7.86 -11.33
N PRO A 78 6.25 6.84 -12.03
CA PRO A 78 5.67 7.05 -13.36
C PRO A 78 4.55 8.10 -13.36
N LYS A 79 4.43 8.84 -14.46
CA LYS A 79 3.49 9.96 -14.53
C LYS A 79 2.04 9.56 -14.33
N ASP A 80 1.62 8.41 -14.82
CA ASP A 80 0.24 7.94 -14.65
C ASP A 80 -0.10 7.72 -13.18
N LEU A 81 0.87 7.27 -12.39
CA LEU A 81 0.68 7.10 -10.95
C LEU A 81 0.70 8.42 -10.19
N VAL A 82 1.55 9.37 -10.63
CA VAL A 82 1.54 10.72 -10.07
C VAL A 82 0.18 11.37 -10.26
N VAL A 83 -0.40 11.22 -11.44
CA VAL A 83 -1.74 11.76 -11.74
C VAL A 83 -2.80 11.09 -10.89
N PHE A 84 -2.76 9.78 -10.78
CA PHE A 84 -3.73 9.04 -9.97
C PHE A 84 -3.74 9.51 -8.52
N ALA A 85 -2.56 9.63 -7.91
CA ALA A 85 -2.42 10.04 -6.51
C ALA A 85 -2.52 11.55 -6.33
N GLN A 86 -2.63 12.31 -7.42
CA GLN A 86 -2.71 13.77 -7.41
C GLN A 86 -1.52 14.39 -6.66
N ILE A 87 -0.35 13.80 -6.85
CA ILE A 87 0.88 14.30 -6.22
C ILE A 87 1.28 15.61 -6.88
N ASP A 88 1.39 16.66 -6.09
CA ASP A 88 1.77 17.97 -6.57
C ASP A 88 3.23 18.26 -6.26
N LYS A 89 3.54 18.60 -5.02
CA LYS A 89 4.87 19.07 -4.65
C LYS A 89 5.52 18.24 -3.56
N ASP A 90 4.85 18.11 -2.45
CA ASP A 90 5.37 17.39 -1.28
C ASP A 90 4.66 16.07 -1.10
N ILE A 91 5.39 15.06 -0.67
CA ILE A 91 4.83 13.73 -0.43
C ILE A 91 4.99 13.32 1.02
N VAL A 92 4.13 12.42 1.46
CA VAL A 92 4.25 11.74 2.75
C VAL A 92 4.45 10.26 2.48
N LEU A 93 5.45 9.69 3.13
CA LEU A 93 5.70 8.26 3.11
C LEU A 93 5.21 7.66 4.41
N ASN A 94 4.19 6.83 4.32
CA ASN A 94 3.57 6.21 5.48
C ASN A 94 3.89 4.72 5.50
N SER A 95 4.54 4.26 6.56
CA SER A 95 4.83 2.83 6.72
C SER A 95 3.56 2.11 7.15
N ALA A 96 3.10 1.21 6.30
CA ALA A 96 1.89 0.41 6.54
C ALA A 96 2.28 -1.06 6.70
N ILE A 97 2.96 -1.37 7.80
CA ILE A 97 3.45 -2.69 8.19
C ILE A 97 4.49 -3.22 7.19
N ASN A 98 4.07 -3.86 6.10
CA ASN A 98 4.95 -4.52 5.13
C ASN A 98 5.18 -3.71 3.87
N ILE A 99 4.45 -2.62 3.69
CA ILE A 99 4.50 -1.79 2.50
C ILE A 99 4.63 -0.33 2.90
N ILE A 100 4.93 0.50 1.91
CA ILE A 100 4.98 1.95 2.12
C ILE A 100 3.92 2.59 1.25
N GLU A 101 3.08 3.43 1.86
CA GLU A 101 2.14 4.26 1.12
C GLU A 101 2.81 5.57 0.75
N ILE A 102 2.58 6.01 -0.48
CA ILE A 102 3.08 7.29 -0.97
C ILE A 102 1.90 8.19 -1.26
N TRP A 103 1.81 9.29 -0.53
CA TRP A 103 0.70 10.21 -0.58
C TRP A 103 1.16 11.59 -0.99
N ASP A 104 0.30 12.33 -1.69
CA ASP A 104 0.40 13.78 -1.69
C ASP A 104 0.18 14.29 -0.27
N LYS A 105 1.01 15.22 0.18
CA LYS A 105 0.98 15.69 1.56
C LYS A 105 -0.41 16.20 1.98
N ASP A 106 -1.02 17.06 1.17
CA ASP A 106 -2.32 17.64 1.50
C ASP A 106 -3.41 16.58 1.53
N LYS A 107 -3.35 15.62 0.60
CA LYS A 107 -4.30 14.50 0.56
C LYS A 107 -4.19 13.62 1.80
N TYR A 108 -2.96 13.36 2.25
CA TYR A 108 -2.73 12.58 3.46
C TYR A 108 -3.31 13.26 4.69
N GLU A 109 -3.02 14.54 4.86
CA GLU A 109 -3.51 15.32 6.00
C GLU A 109 -5.05 15.38 6.00
N ASN A 110 -5.66 15.57 4.83
CA ASN A 110 -7.12 15.56 4.70
C ASN A 110 -7.72 14.20 5.07
N ALA A 111 -7.08 13.11 4.65
CA ALA A 111 -7.55 11.76 4.96
C ALA A 111 -7.56 11.49 6.46
N ILE A 112 -6.55 11.99 7.18
CA ILE A 112 -6.46 11.84 8.64
C ILE A 112 -7.49 12.74 9.34
N GLU A 113 -7.62 14.00 8.91
CA GLU A 113 -8.52 14.97 9.54
C GLU A 113 -9.99 14.67 9.27
N ASN A 114 -10.31 14.18 8.08
CA ASN A 114 -11.69 13.92 7.65
C ASN A 114 -12.18 12.52 8.02
N ALA A 115 -11.41 11.79 8.82
CA ALA A 115 -11.90 10.55 9.38
C ALA A 115 -13.11 10.87 10.27
N THR A 116 -14.29 10.41 9.85
CA THR A 116 -15.56 10.76 10.51
C THR A 116 -15.78 9.98 11.79
N ASP A 117 -15.12 8.85 11.93
CA ASP A 117 -15.25 7.99 13.09
C ASP A 117 -14.26 8.40 14.17
N ASP A 118 -14.69 8.31 15.42
CA ASP A 118 -13.79 8.45 16.55
C ASP A 118 -12.74 7.32 16.46
N PHE A 119 -11.47 7.70 16.48
CA PHE A 119 -10.39 6.72 16.38
C PHE A 119 -10.46 5.68 17.50
N ALA A 120 -10.86 6.08 18.72
CA ALA A 120 -11.00 5.15 19.84
C ALA A 120 -12.05 4.08 19.53
N ASP A 121 -13.20 4.49 19.01
CA ASP A 121 -14.26 3.54 18.64
C ASP A 121 -13.83 2.63 17.49
N LEU A 122 -13.17 3.20 16.49
CA LEU A 122 -12.66 2.43 15.36
C LEU A 122 -11.61 1.41 15.83
N ALA A 123 -10.69 1.83 16.68
CA ALA A 123 -9.65 0.95 17.22
C ALA A 123 -10.26 -0.20 18.01
N GLU A 124 -11.27 0.10 18.83
CA GLU A 124 -11.97 -0.93 19.62
C GLU A 124 -12.67 -1.94 18.72
N GLU A 125 -13.37 -1.48 17.71
CA GLU A 125 -14.06 -2.34 16.75
C GLU A 125 -13.09 -3.24 15.99
N VAL A 126 -12.03 -2.66 15.41
CA VAL A 126 -11.06 -3.38 14.59
C VAL A 126 -10.26 -4.36 15.43
N MET A 127 -9.72 -3.92 16.55
CA MET A 127 -8.89 -4.76 17.41
C MET A 127 -9.73 -5.78 18.17
N GLY A 128 -10.96 -5.44 18.52
CA GLY A 128 -11.89 -6.37 19.12
C GLY A 128 -12.20 -7.54 18.20
N ASN A 129 -12.47 -7.27 16.92
CA ASN A 129 -12.73 -8.31 15.94
C ASN A 129 -11.51 -9.21 15.73
N LEU A 130 -10.33 -8.62 15.74
CA LEU A 130 -9.08 -9.39 15.59
C LEU A 130 -8.88 -10.35 16.78
N ASN A 131 -9.15 -9.89 18.00
CA ASN A 131 -9.07 -10.72 19.19
C ASN A 131 -10.09 -11.85 19.16
N ASP A 132 -11.31 -11.60 18.72
CA ASP A 132 -12.34 -12.61 18.56
C ASP A 132 -11.92 -13.67 17.53
N ASP A 133 -11.30 -13.27 16.44
CA ASP A 133 -10.80 -14.19 15.43
C ASP A 133 -9.68 -15.08 15.99
N GLU A 134 -8.77 -14.51 16.78
CA GLU A 134 -7.70 -15.27 17.43
C GLU A 134 -8.26 -16.27 18.43
N ASP A 135 -9.23 -15.86 19.22
CA ASP A 135 -9.90 -16.74 20.18
C ASP A 135 -10.67 -17.85 19.44
N GLY A 136 -11.22 -17.56 18.28
CA GLY A 136 -11.92 -18.54 17.47
C GLY A 136 -11.01 -19.59 16.83
N ILE A 137 -9.74 -19.27 16.67
CA ILE A 137 -8.74 -20.19 16.10
C ILE A 137 -8.15 -21.10 17.15
N SER A 138 -8.09 -20.62 18.36
CA SER A 138 -7.56 -21.41 19.48
C SER A 138 -8.62 -22.40 19.99
#